data_041bd08928c2eae4ead92bb784c4d436
#
_entry.id   041bd08928c2eae4ead92bb784c4d436
#
_cell.length_a   1.000
_cell.length_b   1.000
_cell.length_c   1.000
_cell.angle_alpha   90.00
_cell.angle_beta   90.00
_cell.angle_gamma   90.00
#
_symmetry.space_group_name_H-M   'P 1'
#
loop_
_entity.id
_entity.type
_entity.pdbx_description
1 polymer ?
#
loop_
_entity_poly.entity_id
_entity_poly.type
_entity_poly.pdbx_seq_one_letter_code
_entity_poly.pdbx_strand_id
1 'polypeptide(L)'
;LTKLGVQLPIGDVYASHQYLTLNDIDVRIARGSGLALPGYTLIVPASDAAQLWQTLTTADATPMGDRVWQQLRIEQGRPLPDYELTEDYNPLEAGLWNTISFDKGCYIGQETIARLNTYKGVKQQLWGVRLPAPVEPGTVITVDGEKVGKLTSCTPTEQGYIGLAYIRTKAGGVGLKVKMGEVEGDVVDVPFLSHDYHGS
;
A
#
# COMPACT_ATOMS: atom_id res chain seq x y z
N LEU A 1 -15.41 8.20 15.59
CA LEU A 1 -16.75 7.73 15.17
C LEU A 1 -17.64 7.42 16.37
N THR A 2 -17.16 6.74 17.38
CA THR A 2 -17.94 6.42 18.61
C THR A 2 -18.49 7.68 19.28
N LYS A 3 -17.73 8.78 19.33
CA LYS A 3 -18.19 10.08 19.83
C LYS A 3 -19.37 10.67 19.03
N LEU A 4 -19.54 10.21 17.79
CA LEU A 4 -20.66 10.59 16.91
C LEU A 4 -21.82 9.59 16.94
N GLY A 5 -21.83 8.66 17.88
CA GLY A 5 -22.88 7.66 18.05
C GLY A 5 -22.81 6.48 17.08
N VAL A 6 -21.76 6.36 16.30
CA VAL A 6 -21.58 5.20 15.38
C VAL A 6 -21.19 3.97 16.19
N GLN A 7 -21.97 2.89 16.05
CA GLN A 7 -21.63 1.60 16.63
C GLN A 7 -20.50 0.93 15.84
N LEU A 8 -19.42 0.57 16.52
CA LEU A 8 -18.25 -0.10 15.93
C LEU A 8 -18.05 -1.49 16.57
N PRO A 9 -17.48 -2.46 15.85
CA PRO A 9 -17.02 -2.37 14.45
C PRO A 9 -18.15 -2.43 13.43
N ILE A 10 -17.89 -1.88 12.24
CA ILE A 10 -18.80 -1.97 11.09
C ILE A 10 -18.52 -3.28 10.34
N GLY A 11 -19.24 -4.35 10.71
CA GLY A 11 -19.00 -5.69 10.16
C GLY A 11 -17.67 -6.31 10.58
N ASP A 12 -17.42 -7.56 10.21
CA ASP A 12 -16.26 -8.34 10.65
C ASP A 12 -15.13 -8.41 9.62
N VAL A 13 -15.44 -8.14 8.35
CA VAL A 13 -14.49 -8.23 7.25
C VAL A 13 -14.17 -6.87 6.64
N TYR A 14 -13.03 -6.78 5.97
CA TYR A 14 -12.63 -5.60 5.19
C TYR A 14 -13.73 -5.23 4.18
N ALA A 15 -13.95 -3.93 4.00
CA ALA A 15 -14.98 -3.34 3.15
C ALA A 15 -16.44 -3.61 3.58
N SER A 16 -16.72 -4.31 4.67
CA SER A 16 -18.05 -4.28 5.30
C SER A 16 -18.48 -2.83 5.53
N HIS A 17 -19.70 -2.48 5.19
CA HIS A 17 -20.13 -1.10 5.25
C HIS A 17 -21.58 -0.95 5.76
N GLN A 18 -21.87 0.22 6.28
CA GLN A 18 -23.21 0.66 6.67
C GLN A 18 -23.53 2.00 6.02
N TYR A 19 -24.79 2.23 5.76
CA TYR A 19 -25.34 3.52 5.36
C TYR A 19 -26.08 4.11 6.57
N LEU A 20 -25.70 5.32 6.96
CA LEU A 20 -26.28 5.97 8.14
C LEU A 20 -26.26 7.50 7.98
N THR A 21 -27.02 8.19 8.81
CA THR A 21 -27.09 9.64 8.84
C THR A 21 -26.30 10.16 10.06
N LEU A 22 -25.32 11.04 9.83
CA LEU A 22 -24.54 11.73 10.87
C LEU A 22 -24.78 13.23 10.75
N ASN A 23 -25.43 13.85 11.76
CA ASN A 23 -25.74 15.29 11.75
C ASN A 23 -26.37 15.74 10.41
N ASP A 24 -27.44 15.06 10.01
CA ASP A 24 -28.20 15.28 8.78
C ASP A 24 -27.41 15.01 7.47
N ILE A 25 -26.22 14.40 7.56
CA ILE A 25 -25.43 13.98 6.40
C ILE A 25 -25.59 12.48 6.19
N ASP A 26 -25.96 12.08 5.00
CA ASP A 26 -25.99 10.68 4.60
C ASP A 26 -24.57 10.18 4.29
N VAL A 27 -24.08 9.25 5.08
CA VAL A 27 -22.72 8.74 5.02
C VAL A 27 -22.71 7.23 4.81
N ARG A 28 -21.94 6.76 3.86
CA ARG A 28 -21.55 5.36 3.80
C ARG A 28 -20.21 5.20 4.54
N ILE A 29 -20.21 4.43 5.63
CA ILE A 29 -19.00 4.11 6.38
C ILE A 29 -18.62 2.68 6.07
N ALA A 30 -17.40 2.50 5.56
CA ALA A 30 -16.84 1.19 5.26
C ALA A 30 -15.62 0.91 6.16
N ARG A 31 -15.46 -0.33 6.59
CA ARG A 31 -14.28 -0.79 7.32
C ARG A 31 -13.07 -0.84 6.39
N GLY A 32 -11.99 -0.19 6.78
CA GLY A 32 -10.74 -0.11 6.05
C GLY A 32 -10.28 1.33 5.83
N SER A 33 -8.99 1.58 6.04
CA SER A 33 -8.38 2.91 5.95
C SER A 33 -7.71 3.17 4.58
N GLY A 34 -7.67 2.16 3.71
CA GLY A 34 -6.84 2.19 2.51
C GLY A 34 -5.33 1.98 2.78
N LEU A 35 -4.95 1.78 4.04
CA LEU A 35 -3.64 1.31 4.48
C LEU A 35 -3.80 -0.04 5.19
N ALA A 36 -2.71 -0.70 5.57
CA ALA A 36 -2.78 -1.90 6.43
C ALA A 36 -2.97 -1.53 7.92
N LEU A 37 -3.56 -0.39 8.20
CA LEU A 37 -3.89 0.10 9.53
C LEU A 37 -5.39 -0.01 9.79
N PRO A 38 -5.81 -0.27 11.04
CA PRO A 38 -7.23 -0.21 11.40
C PRO A 38 -7.81 1.16 11.10
N GLY A 39 -9.01 1.20 10.49
CA GLY A 39 -9.64 2.47 10.16
C GLY A 39 -10.94 2.30 9.38
N TYR A 40 -11.48 3.42 8.93
CA TYR A 40 -12.72 3.50 8.19
C TYR A 40 -12.62 4.47 7.03
N THR A 41 -13.28 4.14 5.93
CA THR A 41 -13.49 5.04 4.80
C THR A 41 -14.91 5.59 4.85
N LEU A 42 -15.04 6.91 4.79
CA LEU A 42 -16.33 7.60 4.77
C LEU A 42 -16.58 8.14 3.37
N ILE A 43 -17.71 7.81 2.79
CA ILE A 43 -18.12 8.25 1.45
C ILE A 43 -19.39 9.08 1.60
N VAL A 44 -19.36 10.32 1.11
CA VAL A 44 -20.45 11.30 1.19
C VAL A 44 -20.61 12.04 -0.14
N PRO A 45 -21.78 12.66 -0.41
CA PRO A 45 -21.91 13.64 -1.49
C PRO A 45 -20.86 14.76 -1.33
N ALA A 46 -20.34 15.26 -2.45
CA ALA A 46 -19.33 16.32 -2.41
C ALA A 46 -19.85 17.61 -1.73
N SER A 47 -21.15 17.90 -1.83
CA SER A 47 -21.82 19.01 -1.13
C SER A 47 -21.67 18.95 0.40
N ASP A 48 -21.58 17.75 0.96
CA ASP A 48 -21.64 17.51 2.41
C ASP A 48 -20.25 17.29 3.00
N ALA A 49 -19.22 17.20 2.14
CA ALA A 49 -17.84 16.88 2.56
C ALA A 49 -17.29 17.88 3.58
N ALA A 50 -17.53 19.19 3.39
CA ALA A 50 -17.08 20.21 4.31
C ALA A 50 -17.74 20.11 5.69
N GLN A 51 -19.04 19.84 5.73
CA GLN A 51 -19.79 19.65 6.97
C GLN A 51 -19.33 18.38 7.69
N LEU A 52 -19.11 17.26 7.00
CA LEU A 52 -18.58 16.04 7.60
C LEU A 52 -17.17 16.28 8.17
N TRP A 53 -16.30 16.96 7.42
CA TRP A 53 -14.97 17.32 7.88
C TRP A 53 -15.02 18.11 9.22
N GLN A 54 -15.86 19.12 9.28
CA GLN A 54 -16.06 19.92 10.50
C GLN A 54 -16.61 19.06 11.64
N THR A 55 -17.58 18.19 11.37
CA THR A 55 -18.13 17.25 12.34
C THR A 55 -17.06 16.35 12.95
N LEU A 56 -16.18 15.78 12.11
CA LEU A 56 -15.09 14.91 12.56
C LEU A 56 -14.05 15.67 13.38
N THR A 57 -13.63 16.86 12.93
CA THR A 57 -12.61 17.64 13.62
C THR A 57 -13.12 18.19 14.95
N THR A 58 -14.39 18.57 15.05
CA THR A 58 -15.04 18.94 16.31
C THR A 58 -15.15 17.77 17.28
N ALA A 59 -15.20 16.54 16.77
CA ALA A 59 -15.16 15.31 17.56
C ALA A 59 -13.73 14.79 17.86
N ASP A 60 -12.73 15.68 17.80
CA ASP A 60 -11.31 15.44 18.06
C ASP A 60 -10.58 14.55 17.02
N ALA A 61 -11.09 14.42 15.79
CA ALA A 61 -10.30 13.84 14.73
C ALA A 61 -9.20 14.83 14.30
N THR A 62 -7.96 14.42 14.37
CA THR A 62 -6.82 15.24 13.96
C THR A 62 -6.60 15.11 12.45
N PRO A 63 -6.67 16.21 11.67
CA PRO A 63 -6.34 16.21 10.27
C PRO A 63 -4.88 15.81 10.04
N MET A 64 -4.65 15.02 8.99
CA MET A 64 -3.33 14.58 8.56
C MET A 64 -3.00 15.21 7.21
N GLY A 65 -1.82 15.82 7.08
CA GLY A 65 -1.35 16.36 5.83
C GLY A 65 -0.62 15.34 4.94
N ASP A 66 -0.38 15.71 3.67
CA ASP A 66 0.23 14.85 2.66
C ASP A 66 1.58 14.26 3.06
N ARG A 67 2.40 15.04 3.78
CA ARG A 67 3.71 14.54 4.23
C ARG A 67 3.58 13.32 5.15
N VAL A 68 2.64 13.36 6.10
CA VAL A 68 2.39 12.24 7.00
C VAL A 68 1.73 11.08 6.27
N TRP A 69 0.83 11.38 5.33
CA TRP A 69 0.24 10.36 4.46
C TRP A 69 1.31 9.64 3.63
N GLN A 70 2.25 10.38 3.01
CA GLN A 70 3.35 9.80 2.25
C GLN A 70 4.24 8.91 3.13
N GLN A 71 4.55 9.36 4.35
CA GLN A 71 5.31 8.54 5.29
C GLN A 71 4.57 7.24 5.61
N LEU A 72 3.32 7.33 6.03
CA LEU A 72 2.51 6.16 6.41
C LEU A 72 2.33 5.18 5.23
N ARG A 73 2.08 5.67 4.01
CA ARG A 73 1.90 4.78 2.87
C ARG A 73 3.17 3.99 2.54
N ILE A 74 4.36 4.60 2.68
CA ILE A 74 5.64 3.92 2.46
C ILE A 74 5.91 2.92 3.57
N GLU A 75 5.72 3.30 4.84
CA GLU A 75 5.87 2.41 5.99
C GLU A 75 4.93 1.19 5.92
N GLN A 76 3.71 1.40 5.44
CA GLN A 76 2.73 0.32 5.25
C GLN A 76 2.92 -0.46 3.95
N GLY A 77 3.71 0.05 3.01
CA GLY A 77 3.96 -0.59 1.72
C GLY A 77 2.91 -0.31 0.66
N ARG A 78 2.03 0.69 0.84
CA ARG A 78 1.03 1.01 -0.16
C ARG A 78 1.65 1.68 -1.39
N PRO A 79 1.56 1.06 -2.57
CA PRO A 79 2.04 1.66 -3.81
C PRO A 79 1.17 2.83 -4.26
N LEU A 80 1.79 3.80 -4.94
CA LEU A 80 1.15 5.02 -5.43
C LEU A 80 1.33 5.14 -6.95
N PRO A 81 0.32 5.65 -7.69
CA PRO A 81 0.48 6.04 -9.10
C PRO A 81 1.68 6.96 -9.30
N ASP A 82 2.34 6.83 -10.45
CA ASP A 82 3.53 7.56 -10.88
C ASP A 82 4.83 7.24 -10.09
N TYR A 83 4.74 6.49 -8.99
CA TYR A 83 5.88 6.01 -8.22
C TYR A 83 6.08 4.51 -8.40
N GLU A 84 5.22 3.71 -7.78
CA GLU A 84 5.26 2.25 -7.86
C GLU A 84 4.30 1.72 -8.92
N LEU A 85 3.16 2.39 -9.14
CA LEU A 85 2.16 1.97 -10.13
C LEU A 85 2.36 2.74 -11.42
N THR A 86 3.12 2.16 -12.33
CA THR A 86 3.43 2.69 -13.66
C THR A 86 3.13 1.61 -14.72
N GLU A 87 3.28 1.96 -16.00
CA GLU A 87 3.13 1.00 -17.12
C GLU A 87 4.24 -0.07 -17.14
N ASP A 88 5.34 0.14 -16.40
CA ASP A 88 6.47 -0.79 -16.34
C ASP A 88 6.20 -2.03 -15.49
N TYR A 89 5.19 -1.97 -14.61
CA TYR A 89 4.93 -3.00 -13.60
C TYR A 89 3.48 -3.48 -13.66
N ASN A 90 3.30 -4.80 -13.61
CA ASN A 90 1.98 -5.37 -13.47
C ASN A 90 1.56 -5.44 -11.97
N PRO A 91 0.25 -5.60 -11.68
CA PRO A 91 -0.22 -5.59 -10.29
C PRO A 91 0.32 -6.74 -9.43
N LEU A 92 0.73 -7.87 -10.01
CA LEU A 92 1.35 -8.96 -9.25
C LEU A 92 2.78 -8.59 -8.83
N GLU A 93 3.53 -7.91 -9.70
CA GLU A 93 4.84 -7.35 -9.36
C GLU A 93 4.73 -6.28 -8.28
N ALA A 94 3.66 -5.47 -8.32
CA ALA A 94 3.38 -4.45 -7.31
C ALA A 94 2.87 -5.01 -5.97
N GLY A 95 2.81 -6.34 -5.80
CA GLY A 95 2.36 -6.97 -4.55
C GLY A 95 0.87 -6.81 -4.25
N LEU A 96 0.05 -6.52 -5.27
CA LEU A 96 -1.38 -6.25 -5.15
C LEU A 96 -2.26 -7.50 -5.35
N TRP A 97 -1.78 -8.66 -4.93
CA TRP A 97 -2.48 -9.94 -5.07
C TRP A 97 -3.91 -9.91 -4.50
N ASN A 98 -4.08 -9.28 -3.34
CA ASN A 98 -5.37 -9.17 -2.66
C ASN A 98 -6.39 -8.27 -3.39
N THR A 99 -5.98 -7.53 -4.41
CA THR A 99 -6.84 -6.65 -5.21
C THR A 99 -7.28 -7.29 -6.53
N ILE A 100 -6.77 -8.48 -6.84
CA ILE A 100 -7.02 -9.20 -8.08
C ILE A 100 -8.06 -10.30 -7.81
N SER A 101 -9.05 -10.41 -8.69
CA SER A 101 -9.99 -11.53 -8.71
C SER A 101 -9.64 -12.46 -9.86
N PHE A 102 -9.45 -13.74 -9.53
CA PHE A 102 -9.24 -14.81 -10.53
C PHE A 102 -10.56 -15.47 -10.97
N ASP A 103 -11.66 -15.22 -10.24
CA ASP A 103 -12.96 -15.89 -10.41
C ASP A 103 -14.03 -14.99 -11.02
N LYS A 104 -13.73 -13.71 -11.31
CA LYS A 104 -14.68 -12.80 -11.94
C LYS A 104 -14.67 -12.91 -13.47
N GLY A 105 -15.69 -12.32 -14.12
CA GLY A 105 -15.78 -12.22 -15.57
C GLY A 105 -14.57 -11.50 -16.23
N CYS A 106 -14.51 -11.52 -17.55
CA CYS A 106 -13.37 -11.08 -18.37
C CYS A 106 -12.96 -9.60 -18.11
N TYR A 107 -11.68 -9.34 -18.13
CA TYR A 107 -11.08 -8.00 -18.08
C TYR A 107 -9.78 -7.95 -18.91
N ILE A 108 -9.35 -6.76 -19.32
CA ILE A 108 -8.14 -6.57 -20.11
C ILE A 108 -6.92 -6.97 -19.28
N GLY A 109 -6.09 -7.87 -19.85
CA GLY A 109 -4.86 -8.35 -19.19
C GLY A 109 -5.03 -9.61 -18.34
N GLN A 110 -6.23 -10.15 -18.18
CA GLN A 110 -6.49 -11.35 -17.36
C GLN A 110 -5.64 -12.57 -17.75
N GLU A 111 -5.39 -12.78 -19.04
CA GLU A 111 -4.57 -13.91 -19.50
C GLU A 111 -3.12 -13.81 -19.03
N THR A 112 -2.55 -12.60 -19.07
CA THR A 112 -1.21 -12.35 -18.54
C THR A 112 -1.16 -12.59 -17.03
N ILE A 113 -2.13 -12.09 -16.30
CA ILE A 113 -2.23 -12.28 -14.85
C ILE A 113 -2.39 -13.77 -14.51
N ALA A 114 -3.32 -14.48 -15.17
CA ALA A 114 -3.53 -15.91 -14.97
C ALA A 114 -2.26 -16.72 -15.27
N ARG A 115 -1.57 -16.41 -16.38
CA ARG A 115 -0.32 -17.07 -16.74
C ARG A 115 0.80 -16.84 -15.72
N LEU A 116 0.97 -15.60 -15.26
CA LEU A 116 1.97 -15.27 -14.24
C LEU A 116 1.69 -16.00 -12.93
N ASN A 117 0.43 -16.15 -12.53
CA ASN A 117 0.04 -16.93 -11.37
C ASN A 117 0.34 -18.42 -11.57
N THR A 118 -0.13 -19.03 -12.67
CA THR A 118 -0.02 -20.47 -12.93
C THR A 118 1.43 -20.93 -13.01
N TYR A 119 2.29 -20.17 -13.71
CA TYR A 119 3.69 -20.53 -13.91
C TYR A 119 4.64 -19.95 -12.86
N LYS A 120 4.11 -19.27 -11.83
CA LYS A 120 4.91 -18.56 -10.82
C LYS A 120 5.96 -17.65 -11.47
N GLY A 121 5.53 -16.96 -12.53
CA GLY A 121 6.40 -16.27 -13.48
C GLY A 121 6.68 -14.80 -13.18
N VAL A 122 6.37 -14.30 -11.99
CA VAL A 122 6.63 -12.92 -11.58
C VAL A 122 8.15 -12.70 -11.50
N LYS A 123 8.66 -11.75 -12.29
CA LYS A 123 10.11 -11.54 -12.46
C LYS A 123 10.74 -10.63 -11.43
N GLN A 124 9.96 -9.73 -10.87
CA GLN A 124 10.35 -8.78 -9.84
C GLN A 124 9.16 -8.51 -8.91
N GLN A 125 9.43 -8.06 -7.72
CA GLN A 125 8.40 -7.79 -6.72
C GLN A 125 8.72 -6.52 -5.96
N LEU A 126 7.67 -5.80 -5.57
CA LEU A 126 7.78 -4.62 -4.72
C LEU A 126 7.97 -5.07 -3.26
N TRP A 127 9.01 -4.54 -2.61
CA TRP A 127 9.35 -4.83 -1.22
C TRP A 127 9.60 -3.56 -0.43
N GLY A 128 9.51 -3.65 0.89
CA GLY A 128 10.12 -2.67 1.78
C GLY A 128 11.64 -2.82 1.81
N VAL A 129 12.36 -1.72 2.00
CA VAL A 129 13.80 -1.74 2.25
C VAL A 129 14.11 -0.82 3.41
N ARG A 130 14.69 -1.37 4.49
CA ARG A 130 15.15 -0.60 5.65
C ARG A 130 16.55 -0.07 5.39
N LEU A 131 16.78 1.21 5.68
CA LEU A 131 18.00 1.93 5.36
C LEU A 131 18.50 2.74 6.57
N PRO A 132 19.80 2.82 6.82
CA PRO A 132 20.37 3.66 7.87
C PRO A 132 20.44 5.16 7.49
N ALA A 133 20.38 5.48 6.20
CA ALA A 133 20.51 6.84 5.65
C ALA A 133 19.53 7.06 4.49
N PRO A 134 19.21 8.33 4.14
CA PRO A 134 18.34 8.64 3.03
C PRO A 134 18.97 8.22 1.70
N VAL A 135 18.15 7.71 0.81
CA VAL A 135 18.52 7.37 -0.57
C VAL A 135 17.47 7.94 -1.51
N GLU A 136 17.92 8.57 -2.59
CA GLU A 136 17.04 9.18 -3.58
C GLU A 136 16.25 8.13 -4.37
N PRO A 137 14.93 8.33 -4.56
CA PRO A 137 14.14 7.51 -5.48
C PRO A 137 14.78 7.45 -6.86
N GLY A 138 14.70 6.28 -7.51
CA GLY A 138 15.38 6.03 -8.78
C GLY A 138 16.75 5.38 -8.64
N THR A 139 17.33 5.34 -7.46
CA THR A 139 18.63 4.72 -7.22
C THR A 139 18.58 3.22 -7.53
N VAL A 140 19.62 2.76 -8.24
CA VAL A 140 19.81 1.34 -8.59
C VAL A 140 20.18 0.54 -7.35
N ILE A 141 19.57 -0.61 -7.20
CA ILE A 141 19.84 -1.57 -6.14
C ILE A 141 20.74 -2.67 -6.69
N THR A 142 21.80 -2.98 -5.94
CA THR A 142 22.75 -4.02 -6.30
C THR A 142 22.92 -5.05 -5.19
N VAL A 143 23.29 -6.28 -5.58
CA VAL A 143 23.77 -7.36 -4.72
C VAL A 143 25.02 -7.91 -5.37
N ASP A 144 26.14 -7.97 -4.64
CA ASP A 144 27.44 -8.41 -5.16
C ASP A 144 27.88 -7.68 -6.46
N GLY A 145 27.49 -6.40 -6.58
CA GLY A 145 27.78 -5.57 -7.75
C GLY A 145 26.82 -5.74 -8.93
N GLU A 146 25.94 -6.72 -8.90
CA GLU A 146 24.93 -6.93 -9.94
C GLU A 146 23.66 -6.10 -9.69
N LYS A 147 23.11 -5.47 -10.72
CA LYS A 147 21.83 -4.75 -10.64
C LYS A 147 20.67 -5.73 -10.44
N VAL A 148 19.99 -5.60 -9.30
CA VAL A 148 18.85 -6.45 -8.94
C VAL A 148 17.53 -5.68 -8.82
N GLY A 149 17.56 -4.34 -8.77
CA GLY A 149 16.35 -3.58 -8.55
C GLY A 149 16.50 -2.07 -8.66
N LYS A 150 15.46 -1.37 -8.21
CA LYS A 150 15.38 0.10 -8.19
C LYS A 150 14.54 0.56 -7.00
N LEU A 151 15.01 1.54 -6.26
CA LEU A 151 14.25 2.23 -5.22
C LEU A 151 13.20 3.15 -5.86
N THR A 152 11.97 3.13 -5.39
CA THR A 152 10.87 3.96 -5.92
C THR A 152 10.46 5.07 -4.96
N SER A 153 10.51 4.79 -3.65
CA SER A 153 10.14 5.74 -2.60
C SER A 153 11.06 5.58 -1.40
N CYS A 154 11.25 6.65 -0.63
CA CYS A 154 12.01 6.62 0.63
C CYS A 154 11.45 7.68 1.59
N THR A 155 11.38 7.35 2.90
CA THR A 155 10.91 8.25 3.94
C THR A 155 11.65 8.02 5.25
N PRO A 156 11.87 9.05 6.09
CA PRO A 156 12.41 8.87 7.42
C PRO A 156 11.43 8.14 8.34
N THR A 157 11.96 7.38 9.29
CA THR A 157 11.24 6.73 10.39
C THR A 157 11.97 7.03 11.70
N GLU A 158 11.42 6.57 12.81
CA GLU A 158 12.10 6.70 14.12
C GLU A 158 13.43 5.93 14.20
N GLN A 159 13.61 4.89 13.36
CA GLN A 159 14.76 3.97 13.37
C GLN A 159 15.68 4.11 12.14
N GLY A 160 15.62 5.22 11.43
CA GLY A 160 16.35 5.45 10.19
C GLY A 160 15.42 5.77 9.03
N TYR A 161 15.48 5.00 7.96
CA TYR A 161 14.66 5.21 6.76
C TYR A 161 14.03 3.89 6.31
N ILE A 162 12.87 4.00 5.67
CA ILE A 162 12.24 2.91 4.94
C ILE A 162 11.93 3.37 3.52
N GLY A 163 12.16 2.49 2.56
CA GLY A 163 11.81 2.72 1.16
C GLY A 163 10.96 1.61 0.59
N LEU A 164 10.39 1.86 -0.59
CA LEU A 164 9.78 0.84 -1.45
C LEU A 164 10.69 0.62 -2.66
N ALA A 165 10.84 -0.63 -3.07
CA ALA A 165 11.74 -0.98 -4.15
C ALA A 165 11.26 -2.20 -4.93
N TYR A 166 11.36 -2.15 -6.25
CA TYR A 166 11.25 -3.35 -7.09
C TYR A 166 12.55 -4.12 -7.07
N ILE A 167 12.49 -5.39 -6.73
CA ILE A 167 13.64 -6.30 -6.65
C ILE A 167 13.34 -7.55 -7.49
N ARG A 168 14.30 -7.98 -8.29
CA ARG A 168 14.19 -9.19 -9.10
C ARG A 168 13.98 -10.40 -8.21
N THR A 169 12.96 -11.20 -8.50
CA THR A 169 12.60 -12.40 -7.73
C THR A 169 13.79 -13.38 -7.57
N LYS A 170 14.65 -13.47 -8.59
CA LYS A 170 15.85 -14.33 -8.54
C LYS A 170 16.91 -13.87 -7.55
N ALA A 171 16.92 -12.60 -7.15
CA ALA A 171 17.88 -12.07 -6.20
C ALA A 171 17.52 -12.44 -4.75
N GLY A 172 16.24 -12.72 -4.49
CA GLY A 172 15.73 -13.07 -3.17
C GLY A 172 14.56 -12.17 -2.75
N GLY A 173 14.23 -12.19 -1.48
CA GLY A 173 13.15 -11.44 -0.84
C GLY A 173 13.57 -10.96 0.55
N VAL A 174 12.70 -11.12 1.54
CA VAL A 174 12.95 -10.70 2.93
C VAL A 174 14.29 -11.21 3.46
N GLY A 175 15.04 -10.33 4.09
CA GLY A 175 16.38 -10.60 4.63
C GLY A 175 17.52 -10.45 3.63
N LEU A 176 17.23 -10.19 2.35
CA LEU A 176 18.27 -9.89 1.36
C LEU A 176 19.00 -8.60 1.73
N LYS A 177 20.32 -8.66 1.81
CA LYS A 177 21.18 -7.47 1.93
C LYS A 177 21.36 -6.83 0.57
N VAL A 178 21.12 -5.54 0.48
CA VAL A 178 21.17 -4.77 -0.77
C VAL A 178 22.04 -3.54 -0.60
N LYS A 179 22.60 -3.05 -1.71
CA LYS A 179 23.42 -1.84 -1.74
C LYS A 179 22.85 -0.82 -2.72
N MET A 180 22.82 0.45 -2.31
CA MET A 180 22.35 1.62 -3.07
C MET A 180 23.40 2.72 -2.99
N GLY A 181 24.31 2.79 -3.97
CA GLY A 181 25.52 3.59 -3.84
C GLY A 181 26.38 3.09 -2.68
N GLU A 182 26.62 3.94 -1.69
CA GLU A 182 27.37 3.59 -0.46
C GLU A 182 26.46 3.14 0.70
N VAL A 183 25.13 3.21 0.54
CA VAL A 183 24.17 2.83 1.59
C VAL A 183 23.81 1.36 1.45
N GLU A 184 23.98 0.62 2.52
CA GLU A 184 23.52 -0.77 2.64
C GLU A 184 22.16 -0.81 3.34
N GLY A 185 21.32 -1.75 2.93
CA GLY A 185 19.99 -1.92 3.49
C GLY A 185 19.52 -3.37 3.50
N ASP A 186 18.40 -3.58 4.18
CA ASP A 186 17.76 -4.89 4.32
C ASP A 186 16.40 -4.87 3.66
N VAL A 187 16.12 -5.86 2.82
CA VAL A 187 14.78 -6.11 2.28
C VAL A 187 13.89 -6.64 3.39
N VAL A 188 12.72 -6.02 3.54
CA VAL A 188 11.75 -6.34 4.61
C VAL A 188 10.35 -6.47 4.04
N ASP A 189 9.50 -7.23 4.75
CA ASP A 189 8.07 -7.20 4.50
C ASP A 189 7.47 -5.87 4.90
N VAL A 190 6.39 -5.51 4.22
CA VAL A 190 5.54 -4.37 4.56
C VAL A 190 4.07 -4.81 4.56
N PRO A 191 3.25 -4.31 5.50
CA PRO A 191 1.95 -4.93 5.80
C PRO A 191 0.92 -4.92 4.65
N PHE A 192 1.01 -3.99 3.72
CA PHE A 192 0.04 -3.81 2.63
C PHE A 192 0.24 -4.78 1.46
N LEU A 193 1.49 -5.21 1.24
CA LEU A 193 1.84 -6.05 0.11
C LEU A 193 1.61 -7.53 0.41
N SER A 194 1.31 -8.30 -0.60
CA SER A 194 1.25 -9.75 -0.57
C SER A 194 2.05 -10.33 -1.74
N HIS A 195 2.71 -11.44 -1.52
CA HIS A 195 3.58 -12.09 -2.50
C HIS A 195 3.18 -13.55 -2.76
N ASP A 196 2.08 -13.99 -2.14
CA ASP A 196 1.59 -15.35 -2.25
C ASP A 196 0.81 -15.56 -3.55
N TYR A 197 1.15 -16.60 -4.28
CA TYR A 197 0.42 -17.00 -5.47
C TYR A 197 -0.96 -17.54 -5.12
N HIS A 198 -1.97 -17.18 -5.91
CA HIS A 198 -3.33 -17.65 -5.69
C HIS A 198 -3.40 -19.18 -5.83
N GLY A 199 -3.96 -19.86 -4.81
CA GLY A 199 -4.08 -21.33 -4.78
C GLY A 199 -2.80 -22.08 -4.42
N SER A 200 -1.79 -21.40 -3.86
CA SER A 200 -0.55 -22.05 -3.35
C SER A 200 -0.68 -22.35 -1.88
#